data_de33da2d9fe4cfa0936ae2eae4a31a2a
#
_entry.id   de33da2d9fe4cfa0936ae2eae4a31a2a
#
_cell.length_a   1.000
_cell.length_b   1.000
_cell.length_c   1.000
_cell.angle_alpha   90.00
_cell.angle_beta   90.00
_cell.angle_gamma   90.00
#
_symmetry.space_group_name_H-M   'P 1'
#
loop_
_entity.id
_entity.type
_entity.pdbx_description
1 polymer ?
#
loop_
_entity_poly.entity_id
_entity_poly.type
_entity_poly.pdbx_seq_one_letter_code
_entity_poly.pdbx_strand_id
1 'polypeptide(L)'
;MRRLLVLLLCLGGCGAQAAEQGVKVISPQRLPLEGGQLALGLSQDWRQPLPGVERALIIVHGRLRNAQTYLHSGQSAAGQAGQSTTTLVIAPQFLNQSDIARHQLPDALLRWKGNGWMAGEPSVSPQAISSYAVLDAILQRLEDRKRFPALKEVVIAGHSGGAQVVQRYALSTGSHPELEKAGIGLRYVIANPSSYAYFDAWRPVAFEPASCPGFNDWKYGLNQLPAYAGGHSPAQLEQGYVTRDITYLLGQQDTDPNHPALDKSCAAETQGAYRLIRGHNYFDYLVRRHPQGLLQRLVEVPGVGHDGDRMFTSPEGQAAVFK
;
A
#
# COMPACT_ATOMS: atom_id res chain seq x y z
N MET A 1 5.03 -43.51 56.68
CA MET A 1 5.60 -42.39 55.91
C MET A 1 5.22 -42.56 54.46
N ARG A 2 4.14 -41.89 54.03
CA ARG A 2 3.63 -41.88 52.62
C ARG A 2 4.23 -40.63 51.92
N ARG A 3 5.03 -40.85 50.90
CA ARG A 3 5.56 -39.76 50.04
C ARG A 3 4.51 -39.43 48.99
N LEU A 4 3.96 -38.22 49.03
CA LEU A 4 3.12 -37.65 48.00
C LEU A 4 4.01 -37.19 46.86
N LEU A 5 3.81 -37.74 45.65
CA LEU A 5 4.45 -37.29 44.42
C LEU A 5 3.49 -36.23 43.80
N VAL A 6 3.96 -34.98 43.79
CA VAL A 6 3.25 -33.90 43.10
C VAL A 6 3.73 -33.87 41.65
N LEU A 7 2.81 -34.27 40.71
CA LEU A 7 3.05 -34.12 39.28
C LEU A 7 2.71 -32.69 38.90
N LEU A 8 3.72 -31.87 38.56
CA LEU A 8 3.54 -30.57 37.90
C LEU A 8 3.22 -30.83 36.41
N LEU A 9 1.96 -30.66 36.03
CA LEU A 9 1.56 -30.56 34.62
C LEU A 9 1.94 -29.15 34.11
N CYS A 10 3.01 -29.04 33.35
CA CYS A 10 3.28 -27.86 32.53
C CYS A 10 2.31 -27.85 31.35
N LEU A 11 1.23 -27.09 31.46
CA LEU A 11 0.37 -26.73 30.34
C LEU A 11 1.14 -25.74 29.45
N GLY A 12 1.88 -26.26 28.49
CA GLY A 12 2.42 -25.48 27.38
C GLY A 12 1.26 -24.97 26.51
N GLY A 13 0.88 -23.72 26.70
CA GLY A 13 -0.03 -23.02 25.81
C GLY A 13 0.61 -22.84 24.46
N CYS A 14 0.45 -23.79 23.53
CA CYS A 14 0.61 -23.53 22.10
C CYS A 14 -0.45 -22.51 21.68
N GLY A 15 -0.07 -21.23 21.63
CA GLY A 15 -0.84 -20.21 20.93
C GLY A 15 -0.92 -20.62 19.47
N ALA A 16 -2.00 -21.29 19.07
CA ALA A 16 -2.32 -21.52 17.69
C ALA A 16 -2.51 -20.13 17.03
N GLN A 17 -1.47 -19.63 16.36
CA GLN A 17 -1.65 -18.54 15.39
C GLN A 17 -2.71 -19.04 14.41
N ALA A 18 -3.87 -18.38 14.39
CA ALA A 18 -4.92 -18.70 13.43
C ALA A 18 -4.28 -18.63 12.03
N ALA A 19 -4.28 -19.77 11.34
CA ALA A 19 -3.71 -19.86 10.01
C ALA A 19 -4.35 -18.78 9.14
N GLU A 20 -3.51 -17.92 8.55
CA GLU A 20 -3.98 -16.83 7.71
C GLU A 20 -4.77 -17.42 6.54
N GLN A 21 -6.06 -17.09 6.47
CA GLN A 21 -6.93 -17.67 5.44
C GLN A 21 -6.48 -17.20 4.04
N GLY A 22 -6.38 -18.13 3.10
CA GLY A 22 -6.14 -17.82 1.70
C GLY A 22 -7.26 -16.96 1.12
N VAL A 23 -6.91 -16.05 0.22
CA VAL A 23 -7.87 -15.18 -0.48
C VAL A 23 -8.91 -15.99 -1.25
N LYS A 24 -10.12 -15.42 -1.46
CA LYS A 24 -11.20 -16.14 -2.16
C LYS A 24 -10.98 -16.24 -3.67
N VAL A 25 -10.43 -15.19 -4.27
CA VAL A 25 -10.28 -15.04 -5.72
C VAL A 25 -8.85 -14.65 -6.06
N ILE A 26 -8.27 -15.35 -7.03
CA ILE A 26 -6.97 -15.01 -7.62
C ILE A 26 -7.19 -14.22 -8.91
N SER A 27 -6.50 -13.09 -9.04
CA SER A 27 -6.49 -12.28 -10.26
C SER A 27 -6.01 -13.09 -11.45
N PRO A 28 -6.70 -13.03 -12.61
CA PRO A 28 -6.46 -13.99 -13.71
C PRO A 28 -5.22 -13.68 -14.56
N GLN A 29 -4.81 -12.39 -14.65
CA GLN A 29 -3.68 -11.99 -15.48
C GLN A 29 -2.36 -12.23 -14.76
N ARG A 30 -1.29 -12.29 -15.54
CA ARG A 30 0.09 -12.48 -15.07
C ARG A 30 0.97 -11.38 -15.65
N LEU A 31 1.73 -10.72 -14.80
CA LEU A 31 2.85 -9.88 -15.20
C LEU A 31 4.13 -10.70 -15.02
N PRO A 32 4.82 -11.05 -16.11
CA PRO A 32 6.13 -11.67 -15.99
C PRO A 32 7.14 -10.66 -15.46
N LEU A 33 7.97 -11.12 -14.53
CA LEU A 33 9.07 -10.40 -13.92
C LEU A 33 10.32 -11.28 -14.02
N GLU A 34 11.49 -10.68 -13.93
CA GLU A 34 12.70 -11.48 -13.81
C GLU A 34 12.64 -12.36 -12.55
N GLY A 35 12.59 -13.69 -12.76
CA GLY A 35 12.53 -14.65 -11.67
C GLY A 35 11.14 -14.97 -11.12
N GLY A 36 10.04 -14.52 -11.75
CA GLY A 36 8.70 -14.90 -11.29
C GLY A 36 7.56 -14.23 -12.05
N GLN A 37 6.35 -14.39 -11.53
CA GLN A 37 5.15 -13.78 -12.08
C GLN A 37 4.31 -13.15 -10.98
N LEU A 38 3.75 -11.97 -11.24
CA LEU A 38 2.75 -11.37 -10.37
C LEU A 38 1.35 -11.68 -10.88
N ALA A 39 0.44 -12.05 -9.97
CA ALA A 39 -1.00 -12.05 -10.26
C ALA A 39 -1.53 -10.62 -10.26
N LEU A 40 -2.32 -10.22 -11.26
CA LEU A 40 -2.94 -8.91 -11.30
C LEU A 40 -4.29 -8.94 -12.01
N GLY A 41 -5.17 -8.00 -11.65
CA GLY A 41 -6.41 -7.71 -12.35
C GLY A 41 -6.22 -6.54 -13.30
N LEU A 42 -6.84 -6.60 -14.46
CA LEU A 42 -6.83 -5.55 -15.47
C LEU A 42 -8.24 -5.26 -15.95
N SER A 43 -8.59 -3.99 -16.13
CA SER A 43 -9.87 -3.61 -16.75
C SER A 43 -9.88 -3.77 -18.27
N GLN A 44 -8.69 -3.76 -18.89
CA GLN A 44 -8.49 -3.93 -20.33
C GLN A 44 -7.25 -4.79 -20.59
N ASP A 45 -7.19 -5.52 -21.68
CA ASP A 45 -6.03 -6.35 -22.02
C ASP A 45 -4.86 -5.50 -22.57
N TRP A 46 -3.94 -5.17 -21.69
CA TRP A 46 -2.77 -4.37 -22.02
C TRP A 46 -1.66 -5.10 -22.81
N ARG A 47 -1.90 -6.34 -23.22
CA ARG A 47 -1.01 -7.03 -24.17
C ARG A 47 -1.15 -6.48 -25.58
N GLN A 48 -2.31 -5.87 -25.88
CA GLN A 48 -2.60 -5.14 -27.10
C GLN A 48 -2.40 -3.64 -26.88
N PRO A 49 -2.16 -2.87 -27.95
CA PRO A 49 -2.16 -1.41 -27.87
C PRO A 49 -3.50 -0.87 -27.37
N LEU A 50 -3.46 0.11 -26.48
CA LEU A 50 -4.63 0.78 -25.90
C LEU A 50 -4.56 2.30 -26.21
N PRO A 51 -4.84 2.68 -27.47
CA PRO A 51 -4.63 4.06 -27.95
C PRO A 51 -5.58 5.09 -27.31
N GLY A 52 -6.71 4.64 -26.75
CA GLY A 52 -7.68 5.52 -26.08
C GLY A 52 -7.41 5.71 -24.58
N VAL A 53 -6.41 5.03 -24.00
CA VAL A 53 -6.12 5.12 -22.57
C VAL A 53 -5.27 6.37 -22.31
N GLU A 54 -5.85 7.32 -21.57
CA GLU A 54 -5.18 8.55 -21.14
C GLU A 54 -4.69 8.49 -19.70
N ARG A 55 -5.27 7.62 -18.87
CA ARG A 55 -4.91 7.41 -17.47
C ARG A 55 -4.72 5.93 -17.15
N ALA A 56 -3.72 5.62 -16.33
CA ALA A 56 -3.60 4.33 -15.66
C ALA A 56 -3.81 4.50 -14.15
N LEU A 57 -4.77 3.75 -13.58
CA LEU A 57 -5.02 3.68 -12.15
C LEU A 57 -4.48 2.35 -11.61
N ILE A 58 -3.34 2.40 -10.92
CA ILE A 58 -2.81 1.27 -10.16
C ILE A 58 -3.45 1.31 -8.78
N ILE A 59 -4.32 0.34 -8.46
CA ILE A 59 -5.06 0.32 -7.20
C ILE A 59 -4.65 -0.87 -6.33
N VAL A 60 -4.04 -0.59 -5.18
CA VAL A 60 -3.45 -1.60 -4.28
C VAL A 60 -4.46 -1.99 -3.19
N HIS A 61 -4.70 -3.29 -3.09
CA HIS A 61 -5.62 -3.89 -2.14
C HIS A 61 -5.21 -3.74 -0.67
N GLY A 62 -6.18 -3.89 0.24
CA GLY A 62 -5.95 -3.95 1.67
C GLY A 62 -5.34 -5.30 2.14
N ARG A 63 -5.22 -5.48 3.46
CA ARG A 63 -4.63 -6.65 4.11
C ARG A 63 -5.23 -8.00 3.65
N LEU A 64 -6.47 -8.00 3.20
CA LEU A 64 -7.16 -9.22 2.76
C LEU A 64 -6.71 -9.74 1.39
N ARG A 65 -5.84 -9.03 0.68
CA ARG A 65 -5.27 -9.41 -0.64
C ARG A 65 -6.33 -9.61 -1.74
N ASN A 66 -7.52 -9.04 -1.57
CA ASN A 66 -8.68 -9.15 -2.45
C ASN A 66 -8.60 -8.17 -3.65
N ALA A 67 -7.60 -8.30 -4.50
CA ALA A 67 -7.33 -7.38 -5.61
C ALA A 67 -8.53 -7.22 -6.57
N GLN A 68 -9.34 -8.26 -6.78
CA GLN A 68 -10.53 -8.18 -7.63
C GLN A 68 -11.58 -7.22 -7.09
N THR A 69 -11.75 -7.10 -5.77
CA THR A 69 -12.63 -6.10 -5.15
C THR A 69 -12.14 -4.69 -5.49
N TYR A 70 -10.84 -4.43 -5.37
CA TYR A 70 -10.26 -3.12 -5.68
C TYR A 70 -10.25 -2.81 -7.18
N LEU A 71 -10.05 -3.81 -8.04
CA LEU A 71 -10.25 -3.65 -9.48
C LEU A 71 -11.67 -3.16 -9.77
N HIS A 72 -12.67 -3.79 -9.16
CA HIS A 72 -14.08 -3.39 -9.32
C HIS A 72 -14.32 -1.97 -8.78
N SER A 73 -13.80 -1.63 -7.59
CA SER A 73 -13.91 -0.28 -7.03
C SER A 73 -13.30 0.78 -7.95
N GLY A 74 -12.12 0.50 -8.52
CA GLY A 74 -11.48 1.40 -9.48
C GLY A 74 -12.28 1.56 -10.78
N GLN A 75 -12.86 0.46 -11.31
CA GLN A 75 -13.74 0.51 -12.48
C GLN A 75 -15.03 1.27 -12.19
N SER A 76 -15.65 1.05 -11.03
CA SER A 76 -16.85 1.77 -10.59
C SER A 76 -16.58 3.27 -10.45
N ALA A 77 -15.46 3.64 -9.82
CA ALA A 77 -15.05 5.04 -9.69
C ALA A 77 -14.81 5.70 -11.06
N ALA A 78 -14.13 4.99 -11.99
CA ALA A 78 -13.94 5.48 -13.37
C ALA A 78 -15.27 5.63 -14.12
N GLY A 79 -16.23 4.70 -13.90
CA GLY A 79 -17.57 4.76 -14.48
C GLY A 79 -18.34 5.96 -13.99
N GLN A 80 -18.38 6.19 -12.69
CA GLN A 80 -19.08 7.32 -12.08
C GLN A 80 -18.44 8.68 -12.46
N ALA A 81 -17.10 8.70 -12.67
CA ALA A 81 -16.40 9.88 -13.17
C ALA A 81 -16.53 10.09 -14.69
N GLY A 82 -17.23 9.21 -15.43
CA GLY A 82 -17.37 9.28 -16.89
C GLY A 82 -16.07 8.95 -17.65
N GLN A 83 -15.11 8.25 -17.02
CA GLN A 83 -13.78 8.00 -17.58
C GLN A 83 -13.46 6.52 -17.81
N SER A 84 -14.45 5.65 -17.89
CA SER A 84 -14.26 4.20 -18.07
C SER A 84 -13.47 3.84 -19.32
N THR A 85 -13.67 4.55 -20.42
CA THR A 85 -13.05 4.26 -21.72
C THR A 85 -11.62 4.76 -21.81
N THR A 86 -11.27 5.78 -21.05
CA THR A 86 -9.96 6.44 -21.05
C THR A 86 -9.06 6.01 -19.88
N THR A 87 -9.57 5.18 -18.97
CA THR A 87 -8.83 4.70 -17.78
C THR A 87 -8.56 3.20 -17.87
N LEU A 88 -7.28 2.83 -17.77
CA LEU A 88 -6.85 1.45 -17.49
C LEU A 88 -6.72 1.26 -15.99
N VAL A 89 -7.54 0.40 -15.39
CA VAL A 89 -7.42 0.02 -13.99
C VAL A 89 -6.55 -1.23 -13.86
N ILE A 90 -5.55 -1.18 -12.98
CA ILE A 90 -4.56 -2.24 -12.72
C ILE A 90 -4.58 -2.54 -11.23
N ALA A 91 -4.91 -3.78 -10.85
CA ALA A 91 -4.93 -4.20 -9.45
C ALA A 91 -3.90 -5.31 -9.21
N PRO A 92 -2.66 -4.99 -8.81
CA PRO A 92 -1.66 -5.98 -8.44
C PRO A 92 -2.15 -6.79 -7.23
N GLN A 93 -1.84 -8.10 -7.19
CA GLN A 93 -2.23 -8.98 -6.09
C GLN A 93 -0.99 -9.55 -5.40
N PHE A 94 -0.71 -9.10 -4.19
CA PHE A 94 0.40 -9.55 -3.36
C PHE A 94 0.00 -10.79 -2.58
N LEU A 95 0.25 -11.97 -3.14
CA LEU A 95 -0.13 -13.25 -2.56
C LEU A 95 0.79 -13.66 -1.40
N ASN A 96 0.31 -14.58 -0.56
CA ASN A 96 1.12 -15.26 0.44
C ASN A 96 1.07 -16.79 0.25
N GLN A 97 1.74 -17.54 1.12
CA GLN A 97 1.82 -18.98 1.03
C GLN A 97 0.45 -19.67 1.16
N SER A 98 -0.47 -19.12 1.96
CA SER A 98 -1.81 -19.71 2.13
C SER A 98 -2.68 -19.53 0.87
N ASP A 99 -2.46 -18.46 0.11
CA ASP A 99 -3.14 -18.23 -1.17
C ASP A 99 -2.68 -19.27 -2.22
N ILE A 100 -1.36 -19.48 -2.30
CA ILE A 100 -0.76 -20.49 -3.20
C ILE A 100 -1.30 -21.89 -2.90
N ALA A 101 -1.29 -22.28 -1.62
CA ALA A 101 -1.75 -23.59 -1.19
C ALA A 101 -3.26 -23.79 -1.43
N ARG A 102 -4.08 -22.80 -1.07
CA ARG A 102 -5.54 -22.86 -1.22
C ARG A 102 -5.97 -23.06 -2.67
N HIS A 103 -5.31 -22.38 -3.60
CA HIS A 103 -5.68 -22.38 -5.01
C HIS A 103 -4.80 -23.28 -5.88
N GLN A 104 -3.86 -24.03 -5.28
CA GLN A 104 -2.92 -24.91 -5.99
C GLN A 104 -2.21 -24.17 -7.12
N LEU A 105 -1.72 -22.96 -6.83
CA LEU A 105 -1.13 -22.09 -7.84
C LEU A 105 0.28 -22.52 -8.21
N PRO A 106 0.72 -22.22 -9.46
CA PRO A 106 2.08 -22.53 -9.91
C PRO A 106 3.16 -21.86 -9.04
N ASP A 107 4.28 -22.54 -8.87
CA ASP A 107 5.41 -22.04 -8.08
C ASP A 107 6.05 -20.76 -8.65
N ALA A 108 5.83 -20.48 -9.93
CA ALA A 108 6.28 -19.25 -10.57
C ALA A 108 5.62 -17.96 -10.01
N LEU A 109 4.50 -18.09 -9.27
CA LEU A 109 3.84 -16.92 -8.69
C LEU A 109 4.57 -16.41 -7.45
N LEU A 110 4.86 -15.10 -7.46
CA LEU A 110 5.45 -14.39 -6.33
C LEU A 110 4.54 -14.49 -5.11
N ARG A 111 5.13 -14.73 -3.95
CA ARG A 111 4.45 -14.78 -2.65
C ARG A 111 5.31 -14.19 -1.55
N TRP A 112 4.65 -13.49 -0.65
CA TRP A 112 5.29 -12.81 0.48
C TRP A 112 5.00 -13.53 1.80
N LYS A 113 5.88 -13.33 2.78
CA LYS A 113 5.65 -13.78 4.15
C LYS A 113 4.62 -12.85 4.81
N GLY A 114 3.47 -13.38 5.20
CA GLY A 114 2.43 -12.61 5.87
C GLY A 114 2.09 -11.31 5.14
N ASN A 115 2.26 -10.19 5.83
CA ASN A 115 2.01 -8.85 5.33
C ASN A 115 3.29 -8.06 4.96
N GLY A 116 4.43 -8.73 4.78
CA GLY A 116 5.72 -8.08 4.45
C GLY A 116 5.67 -7.23 3.18
N TRP A 117 4.79 -7.57 2.24
CA TRP A 117 4.52 -6.76 1.04
C TRP A 117 4.09 -5.32 1.35
N MET A 118 3.47 -5.06 2.52
CA MET A 118 3.10 -3.69 2.92
C MET A 118 4.30 -2.81 3.27
N ALA A 119 5.45 -3.42 3.53
CA ALA A 119 6.68 -2.76 3.93
C ALA A 119 7.77 -2.80 2.84
N GLY A 120 7.46 -3.26 1.64
CA GLY A 120 8.45 -3.39 0.58
C GLY A 120 9.39 -4.58 0.74
N GLU A 121 9.08 -5.50 1.66
CA GLU A 121 9.87 -6.71 1.83
C GLU A 121 9.94 -7.53 0.54
N PRO A 122 11.02 -8.29 0.33
CA PRO A 122 11.10 -9.18 -0.80
C PRO A 122 10.12 -10.34 -0.68
N SER A 123 9.65 -10.83 -1.82
CA SER A 123 8.94 -12.10 -1.92
C SER A 123 9.83 -13.25 -1.44
N VAL A 124 9.22 -14.28 -0.85
CA VAL A 124 9.95 -15.46 -0.33
C VAL A 124 10.13 -16.54 -1.39
N SER A 125 9.44 -16.44 -2.50
CA SER A 125 9.48 -17.42 -3.62
C SER A 125 8.72 -16.86 -4.84
N PRO A 126 9.08 -17.26 -6.06
CA PRO A 126 10.24 -18.09 -6.42
C PRO A 126 11.56 -17.35 -6.31
N GLN A 127 11.54 -16.01 -6.41
CA GLN A 127 12.69 -15.11 -6.35
C GLN A 127 12.41 -13.98 -5.36
N ALA A 128 13.46 -13.45 -4.73
CA ALA A 128 13.37 -12.33 -3.79
C ALA A 128 13.17 -10.99 -4.55
N ILE A 129 11.92 -10.59 -4.74
CA ILE A 129 11.53 -9.33 -5.43
C ILE A 129 10.72 -8.47 -4.45
N SER A 130 11.18 -7.24 -4.22
CA SER A 130 10.43 -6.27 -3.40
C SER A 130 9.05 -6.01 -4.00
N SER A 131 8.03 -5.87 -3.15
CA SER A 131 6.70 -5.44 -3.59
C SER A 131 6.73 -4.04 -4.24
N TYR A 132 7.71 -3.22 -3.92
CA TYR A 132 7.92 -1.91 -4.56
C TYR A 132 8.53 -2.06 -5.95
N ALA A 133 9.49 -2.95 -6.14
CA ALA A 133 10.02 -3.27 -7.46
C ALA A 133 8.94 -3.83 -8.43
N VAL A 134 7.90 -4.45 -7.87
CA VAL A 134 6.72 -4.83 -8.66
C VAL A 134 5.98 -3.61 -9.20
N LEU A 135 5.83 -2.55 -8.40
CA LEU A 135 5.22 -1.29 -8.86
C LEU A 135 6.08 -0.63 -9.94
N ASP A 136 7.42 -0.63 -9.78
CA ASP A 136 8.34 -0.14 -10.81
C ASP A 136 8.16 -0.88 -12.13
N ALA A 137 8.03 -2.21 -12.08
CA ALA A 137 7.82 -3.02 -13.30
C ALA A 137 6.48 -2.70 -13.98
N ILE A 138 5.43 -2.37 -13.22
CA ILE A 138 4.15 -1.90 -13.79
C ILE A 138 4.35 -0.52 -14.43
N LEU A 139 5.04 0.42 -13.77
CA LEU A 139 5.35 1.75 -14.32
C LEU A 139 6.17 1.63 -15.60
N GLN A 140 7.23 0.83 -15.60
CA GLN A 140 8.07 0.58 -16.77
C GLN A 140 7.25 0.07 -17.96
N ARG A 141 6.26 -0.79 -17.72
CA ARG A 141 5.38 -1.24 -18.79
C ARG A 141 4.51 -0.11 -19.35
N LEU A 142 4.09 0.84 -18.51
CA LEU A 142 3.26 1.99 -18.91
C LEU A 142 4.04 3.06 -19.69
N GLU A 143 5.37 3.04 -19.66
CA GLU A 143 6.24 3.92 -20.46
C GLU A 143 6.23 3.60 -21.95
N ASP A 144 5.75 2.39 -22.34
CA ASP A 144 5.70 1.95 -23.74
C ASP A 144 4.68 2.76 -24.56
N ARG A 145 5.16 3.80 -25.22
CA ARG A 145 4.33 4.68 -26.07
C ARG A 145 3.72 3.98 -27.29
N LYS A 146 4.23 2.80 -27.70
CA LYS A 146 3.59 2.01 -28.75
C LYS A 146 2.32 1.35 -28.24
N ARG A 147 2.27 1.01 -26.95
CA ARG A 147 1.10 0.41 -26.27
C ARG A 147 0.15 1.47 -25.75
N PHE A 148 0.67 2.55 -25.20
CA PHE A 148 -0.09 3.60 -24.52
C PHE A 148 0.21 4.98 -25.12
N PRO A 149 -0.10 5.22 -26.41
CA PRO A 149 0.29 6.46 -27.09
C PRO A 149 -0.36 7.72 -26.50
N ALA A 150 -1.57 7.61 -25.92
CA ALA A 150 -2.32 8.71 -25.34
C ALA A 150 -2.16 8.84 -23.81
N LEU A 151 -1.41 7.96 -23.15
CA LEU A 151 -1.26 7.99 -21.70
C LEU A 151 -0.60 9.29 -21.22
N LYS A 152 -1.28 10.01 -20.35
CA LYS A 152 -0.86 11.31 -19.80
C LYS A 152 -0.53 11.23 -18.31
N GLU A 153 -1.14 10.27 -17.61
CA GLU A 153 -1.07 10.20 -16.15
C GLU A 153 -1.14 8.77 -15.64
N VAL A 154 -0.36 8.51 -14.59
CA VAL A 154 -0.46 7.32 -13.74
C VAL A 154 -0.83 7.75 -12.33
N VAL A 155 -1.87 7.16 -11.77
CA VAL A 155 -2.24 7.33 -10.36
C VAL A 155 -2.01 6.01 -9.63
N ILE A 156 -1.19 6.03 -8.58
CA ILE A 156 -1.02 4.88 -7.68
C ILE A 156 -1.88 5.14 -6.44
N ALA A 157 -2.95 4.38 -6.30
CA ALA A 157 -3.89 4.48 -5.19
C ALA A 157 -3.88 3.23 -4.32
N GLY A 158 -4.17 3.36 -3.05
CA GLY A 158 -4.31 2.22 -2.16
C GLY A 158 -5.18 2.54 -0.96
N HIS A 159 -5.82 1.51 -0.39
CA HIS A 159 -6.62 1.64 0.82
C HIS A 159 -6.06 0.72 1.91
N SER A 160 -6.08 1.18 3.19
CA SER A 160 -5.67 0.36 4.33
C SER A 160 -4.22 -0.15 4.20
N GLY A 161 -4.00 -1.46 4.09
CA GLY A 161 -2.68 -2.04 3.80
C GLY A 161 -2.10 -1.57 2.47
N GLY A 162 -2.92 -1.42 1.44
CA GLY A 162 -2.51 -0.83 0.15
C GLY A 162 -2.08 0.63 0.27
N ALA A 163 -2.75 1.41 1.11
CA ALA A 163 -2.34 2.79 1.39
C ALA A 163 -0.97 2.87 2.08
N GLN A 164 -0.67 1.89 2.94
CA GLN A 164 0.66 1.76 3.55
C GLN A 164 1.73 1.45 2.49
N VAL A 165 1.42 0.60 1.49
CA VAL A 165 2.31 0.39 0.34
C VAL A 165 2.53 1.69 -0.40
N VAL A 166 1.47 2.40 -0.76
CA VAL A 166 1.56 3.63 -1.58
C VAL A 166 2.36 4.71 -0.86
N GLN A 167 2.13 4.93 0.45
CA GLN A 167 2.88 5.92 1.24
C GLN A 167 4.37 5.60 1.28
N ARG A 168 4.72 4.34 1.58
CA ARG A 168 6.11 3.91 1.74
C ARG A 168 6.81 3.76 0.39
N TYR A 169 6.10 3.36 -0.64
CA TYR A 169 6.61 3.36 -2.00
C TYR A 169 6.93 4.79 -2.45
N ALA A 170 5.98 5.72 -2.31
CA ALA A 170 6.22 7.13 -2.62
C ALA A 170 7.38 7.74 -1.82
N LEU A 171 7.64 7.25 -0.60
CA LEU A 171 8.78 7.68 0.21
C LEU A 171 10.11 7.10 -0.28
N SER A 172 10.13 5.83 -0.68
CA SER A 172 11.36 5.08 -0.93
C SER A 172 11.74 4.94 -2.41
N THR A 173 10.81 5.18 -3.34
CA THR A 173 11.12 5.13 -4.78
C THR A 173 11.93 6.35 -5.22
N GLY A 174 12.80 6.14 -6.20
CA GLY A 174 13.53 7.22 -6.86
C GLY A 174 12.65 8.10 -7.78
N SER A 175 13.26 8.87 -8.64
CA SER A 175 12.59 9.52 -9.78
C SER A 175 12.25 8.46 -10.85
N HIS A 176 11.27 8.79 -11.68
CA HIS A 176 10.86 7.97 -12.83
C HIS A 176 11.13 8.75 -14.13
N PRO A 177 12.41 8.92 -14.52
CA PRO A 177 12.78 9.82 -15.61
C PRO A 177 12.19 9.41 -16.96
N GLU A 178 11.91 8.13 -17.18
CA GLU A 178 11.32 7.68 -18.44
C GLU A 178 9.83 8.05 -18.54
N LEU A 179 9.09 8.03 -17.42
CA LEU A 179 7.73 8.59 -17.38
C LEU A 179 7.75 10.10 -17.64
N GLU A 180 8.65 10.82 -16.98
CA GLU A 180 8.81 12.26 -17.15
C GLU A 180 9.16 12.63 -18.61
N LYS A 181 10.13 11.94 -19.23
CA LYS A 181 10.50 12.11 -20.65
C LYS A 181 9.33 11.78 -21.59
N ALA A 182 8.53 10.81 -21.20
CA ALA A 182 7.31 10.47 -21.93
C ALA A 182 6.18 11.49 -21.70
N GLY A 183 6.35 12.50 -20.85
CA GLY A 183 5.30 13.46 -20.49
C GLY A 183 4.16 12.84 -19.71
N ILE A 184 4.42 11.77 -18.94
CA ILE A 184 3.42 11.06 -18.11
C ILE A 184 3.58 11.53 -16.66
N GLY A 185 2.54 12.17 -16.12
CA GLY A 185 2.46 12.56 -14.71
C GLY A 185 2.30 11.35 -13.80
N LEU A 186 2.84 11.43 -12.58
CA LEU A 186 2.69 10.40 -11.55
C LEU A 186 2.13 11.02 -10.26
N ARG A 187 0.99 10.52 -9.80
CA ARG A 187 0.33 10.95 -8.55
C ARG A 187 0.03 9.78 -7.63
N TYR A 188 -0.19 10.10 -6.36
CA TYR A 188 -0.45 9.10 -5.32
C TYR A 188 -1.71 9.42 -4.53
N VAL A 189 -2.52 8.40 -4.22
CA VAL A 189 -3.72 8.51 -3.36
C VAL A 189 -3.60 7.51 -2.21
N ILE A 190 -3.49 8.01 -0.99
CA ILE A 190 -3.23 7.24 0.22
C ILE A 190 -4.50 7.25 1.08
N ALA A 191 -5.32 6.19 0.99
CA ALA A 191 -6.61 6.12 1.65
C ALA A 191 -6.57 5.29 2.94
N ASN A 192 -6.82 5.91 4.10
CA ASN A 192 -6.98 5.27 5.41
C ASN A 192 -5.86 4.26 5.80
N PRO A 193 -4.56 4.56 5.72
CA PRO A 193 -3.53 3.65 6.20
C PRO A 193 -3.59 3.47 7.72
N SER A 194 -3.17 2.30 8.21
CA SER A 194 -3.10 2.06 9.66
C SER A 194 -1.86 2.65 10.32
N SER A 195 -0.85 3.03 9.57
CA SER A 195 0.37 3.68 10.05
C SER A 195 1.13 4.33 8.92
N TYR A 196 1.97 5.28 9.25
CA TYR A 196 2.83 6.04 8.35
C TYR A 196 4.30 5.85 8.72
N ALA A 197 5.20 6.05 7.76
CA ALA A 197 6.62 6.18 8.01
C ALA A 197 6.98 7.65 8.24
N TYR A 198 7.49 7.98 9.42
CA TYR A 198 7.96 9.31 9.81
C TYR A 198 9.44 9.48 9.45
N PHE A 199 9.88 10.70 9.19
CA PHE A 199 11.27 10.98 8.80
C PHE A 199 12.24 11.01 9.97
N ASP A 200 11.74 11.21 11.20
CA ASP A 200 12.52 11.29 12.44
C ASP A 200 11.83 10.56 13.60
N ALA A 201 12.40 10.72 14.78
CA ALA A 201 11.90 10.09 16.01
C ALA A 201 10.71 10.83 16.65
N TRP A 202 10.25 11.95 16.10
CA TRP A 202 9.10 12.66 16.66
C TRP A 202 7.80 11.86 16.42
N ARG A 203 6.93 11.85 17.43
CA ARG A 203 5.58 11.26 17.35
C ARG A 203 4.56 12.18 18.02
N PRO A 204 3.30 12.23 17.53
CA PRO A 204 2.27 13.11 18.08
C PRO A 204 1.78 12.69 19.46
N VAL A 205 1.82 11.40 19.79
CA VAL A 205 1.41 10.86 21.09
C VAL A 205 2.65 10.70 21.97
N ALA A 206 2.62 11.26 23.16
CA ALA A 206 3.71 11.09 24.13
C ALA A 206 3.84 9.63 24.55
N PHE A 207 5.04 9.12 24.59
CA PHE A 207 5.36 7.76 25.01
C PHE A 207 6.80 7.70 25.57
N GLU A 208 7.09 6.65 26.34
CA GLU A 208 8.45 6.37 26.78
C GLU A 208 9.16 5.51 25.73
N PRO A 209 10.23 6.00 25.07
CA PRO A 209 10.91 5.25 24.00
C PRO A 209 11.40 3.86 24.42
N ALA A 210 11.81 3.69 25.67
CA ALA A 210 12.25 2.40 26.21
C ALA A 210 11.11 1.37 26.25
N SER A 211 9.85 1.80 26.33
CA SER A 211 8.67 0.92 26.31
C SER A 211 8.23 0.50 24.90
N CYS A 212 8.79 1.14 23.87
CA CYS A 212 8.46 0.86 22.48
C CYS A 212 9.74 0.78 21.61
N PRO A 213 10.61 -0.19 21.84
CA PRO A 213 11.81 -0.35 21.03
C PRO A 213 11.42 -0.57 19.56
N GLY A 214 12.17 0.05 18.65
CA GLY A 214 11.89 -0.04 17.21
C GLY A 214 10.73 0.85 16.71
N PHE A 215 10.21 1.79 17.53
CA PHE A 215 9.16 2.71 17.10
C PHE A 215 9.55 3.56 15.88
N ASN A 216 10.86 3.77 15.67
CA ASN A 216 11.40 4.50 14.53
C ASN A 216 12.05 3.59 13.47
N ASP A 217 11.92 2.28 13.62
CA ASP A 217 12.35 1.34 12.60
C ASP A 217 11.35 1.30 11.44
N TRP A 218 11.82 0.91 10.28
CA TRP A 218 10.95 0.60 9.16
C TRP A 218 9.95 -0.48 9.60
N LYS A 219 8.73 -0.27 9.47
CA LYS A 219 7.92 0.56 8.52
C LYS A 219 7.30 1.83 9.18
N TYR A 220 7.70 2.22 10.38
CA TYR A 220 7.14 3.37 11.12
C TYR A 220 8.06 4.59 11.11
N GLY A 221 9.31 4.39 10.82
CA GLY A 221 10.34 5.41 10.66
C GLY A 221 11.40 4.96 9.65
N LEU A 222 12.55 5.61 9.65
CA LEU A 222 13.59 5.40 8.64
C LEU A 222 14.81 4.61 9.14
N ASN A 223 14.78 4.06 10.36
CA ASN A 223 15.81 3.11 10.76
C ASN A 223 15.57 1.76 10.07
N GLN A 224 16.63 1.02 9.78
CA GLN A 224 16.55 -0.32 9.17
C GLN A 224 15.73 -0.37 7.87
N LEU A 225 15.97 0.59 6.98
CA LEU A 225 15.31 0.66 5.67
C LEU A 225 15.44 -0.66 4.89
N PRO A 226 14.42 -1.04 4.10
CA PRO A 226 14.53 -2.20 3.21
C PRO A 226 15.57 -1.94 2.12
N ALA A 227 16.15 -3.02 1.57
CA ALA A 227 17.16 -2.94 0.51
C ALA A 227 16.69 -2.12 -0.71
N TYR A 228 15.38 -2.09 -0.98
CA TYR A 228 14.79 -1.29 -2.05
C TYR A 228 15.05 0.22 -1.88
N ALA A 229 14.99 0.74 -0.66
CA ALA A 229 15.30 2.13 -0.34
C ALA A 229 16.81 2.40 -0.18
N GLY A 230 17.64 1.38 -0.45
CA GLY A 230 19.07 1.41 -0.18
C GLY A 230 19.83 2.50 -0.92
N GLY A 231 20.81 3.09 -0.23
CA GLY A 231 21.68 4.11 -0.76
C GLY A 231 21.18 5.55 -0.58
N HIS A 232 19.94 5.78 -0.17
CA HIS A 232 19.43 7.11 0.13
C HIS A 232 19.50 7.42 1.63
N SER A 233 19.98 8.62 1.96
CA SER A 233 19.89 9.11 3.34
C SER A 233 18.45 9.49 3.69
N PRO A 234 18.08 9.51 4.99
CA PRO A 234 16.75 9.99 5.43
C PRO A 234 16.38 11.36 4.86
N ALA A 235 17.33 12.28 4.78
CA ALA A 235 17.11 13.61 4.22
C ALA A 235 16.80 13.58 2.71
N GLN A 236 17.45 12.71 1.93
CA GLN A 236 17.16 12.53 0.51
C GLN A 236 15.77 11.93 0.29
N LEU A 237 15.38 10.94 1.11
CA LEU A 237 14.05 10.34 1.06
C LEU A 237 12.97 11.37 1.40
N GLU A 238 13.16 12.16 2.45
CA GLU A 238 12.26 13.24 2.83
C GLU A 238 12.11 14.28 1.72
N GLN A 239 13.24 14.77 1.19
CA GLN A 239 13.25 15.76 0.11
C GLN A 239 12.52 15.25 -1.15
N GLY A 240 12.75 14.00 -1.53
CA GLY A 240 12.04 13.36 -2.65
C GLY A 240 10.53 13.24 -2.39
N TYR A 241 10.15 12.85 -1.17
CA TYR A 241 8.76 12.62 -0.82
C TYR A 241 7.90 13.89 -0.82
N VAL A 242 8.42 14.99 -0.27
CA VAL A 242 7.63 16.23 -0.09
C VAL A 242 7.33 16.95 -1.40
N THR A 243 8.07 16.65 -2.47
CA THR A 243 7.83 17.19 -3.81
C THR A 243 6.82 16.38 -4.63
N ARG A 244 6.35 15.22 -4.13
CA ARG A 244 5.40 14.37 -4.83
C ARG A 244 3.97 14.89 -4.70
N ASP A 245 3.18 14.73 -5.75
CA ASP A 245 1.73 15.00 -5.72
C ASP A 245 1.02 13.84 -5.01
N ILE A 246 0.67 14.07 -3.74
CA ILE A 246 0.02 13.09 -2.88
C ILE A 246 -1.29 13.63 -2.34
N THR A 247 -2.35 12.84 -2.45
CA THR A 247 -3.60 13.08 -1.73
C THR A 247 -3.74 12.04 -0.61
N TYR A 248 -3.79 12.52 0.65
CA TYR A 248 -4.23 11.72 1.78
C TYR A 248 -5.74 11.78 1.83
N LEU A 249 -6.39 10.63 1.61
CA LEU A 249 -7.84 10.51 1.58
C LEU A 249 -8.31 9.81 2.85
N LEU A 250 -8.99 10.53 3.74
CA LEU A 250 -9.35 10.05 5.07
C LEU A 250 -10.86 9.96 5.26
N GLY A 251 -11.35 8.79 5.62
CA GLY A 251 -12.76 8.60 5.96
C GLY A 251 -13.09 9.20 7.33
N GLN A 252 -14.02 10.14 7.40
CA GLN A 252 -14.38 10.84 8.65
C GLN A 252 -14.89 9.91 9.75
N GLN A 253 -15.40 8.72 9.40
CA GLN A 253 -15.88 7.73 10.36
C GLN A 253 -14.88 6.58 10.62
N ASP A 254 -13.63 6.65 10.14
CA ASP A 254 -12.59 5.65 10.45
C ASP A 254 -11.93 5.97 11.81
N THR A 255 -12.76 5.99 12.85
CA THR A 255 -12.46 6.45 14.22
C THR A 255 -12.50 5.33 15.27
N ASP A 256 -12.67 4.06 14.86
CA ASP A 256 -12.71 2.94 15.80
C ASP A 256 -11.31 2.52 16.24
N PRO A 257 -10.94 2.74 17.54
CA PRO A 257 -9.63 2.33 18.07
C PRO A 257 -9.51 0.82 18.26
N ASN A 258 -10.62 0.08 18.19
CA ASN A 258 -10.67 -1.37 18.37
C ASN A 258 -10.92 -2.12 17.05
N HIS A 259 -10.88 -1.43 15.92
CA HIS A 259 -11.08 -2.05 14.62
C HIS A 259 -10.11 -3.22 14.40
N PRO A 260 -10.57 -4.44 14.06
CA PRO A 260 -9.75 -5.66 14.06
C PRO A 260 -8.60 -5.64 13.02
N ALA A 261 -8.66 -4.75 12.04
CA ALA A 261 -7.59 -4.54 11.06
C ALA A 261 -6.72 -3.31 11.35
N LEU A 262 -6.90 -2.64 12.50
CA LEU A 262 -6.03 -1.54 12.92
C LEU A 262 -4.69 -2.10 13.40
N ASP A 263 -3.59 -1.46 13.03
CA ASP A 263 -2.27 -1.76 13.58
C ASP A 263 -2.21 -1.30 15.05
N LYS A 264 -2.08 -2.27 15.96
CA LYS A 264 -2.07 -2.08 17.41
C LYS A 264 -0.66 -2.24 18.01
N SER A 265 0.38 -2.24 17.17
CA SER A 265 1.75 -2.18 17.67
C SER A 265 2.00 -0.86 18.41
N CYS A 266 2.89 -0.87 19.40
CA CYS A 266 3.22 0.37 20.12
C CYS A 266 3.68 1.47 19.15
N ALA A 267 4.47 1.14 18.13
CA ALA A 267 4.93 2.09 17.12
C ALA A 267 3.77 2.74 16.31
N ALA A 268 2.71 2.00 16.03
CA ALA A 268 1.52 2.55 15.38
C ALA A 268 0.68 3.39 16.35
N GLU A 269 0.58 2.99 17.62
CA GLU A 269 -0.20 3.71 18.63
C GLU A 269 0.43 5.06 19.02
N THR A 270 1.76 5.21 18.91
CA THR A 270 2.41 6.53 19.06
C THR A 270 1.98 7.53 17.98
N GLN A 271 1.36 7.08 16.88
CA GLN A 271 0.85 7.93 15.81
C GLN A 271 -0.60 8.42 16.06
N GLY A 272 -1.34 7.76 16.97
CA GLY A 272 -2.72 8.08 17.30
C GLY A 272 -3.57 6.83 17.55
N ALA A 273 -4.74 7.02 18.16
CA ALA A 273 -5.61 5.91 18.59
C ALA A 273 -6.34 5.20 17.44
N TYR A 274 -6.60 5.88 16.32
CA TYR A 274 -7.36 5.36 15.17
C TYR A 274 -6.88 6.02 13.86
N ARG A 275 -7.32 5.49 12.71
CA ARG A 275 -6.74 5.87 11.40
C ARG A 275 -6.95 7.33 11.03
N LEU A 276 -8.13 7.88 11.26
CA LEU A 276 -8.40 9.28 10.95
C LEU A 276 -7.42 10.20 11.69
N ILE A 277 -7.26 10.03 13.02
CA ILE A 277 -6.33 10.87 13.78
C ILE A 277 -4.87 10.63 13.40
N ARG A 278 -4.48 9.39 13.04
CA ARG A 278 -3.13 9.12 12.53
C ARG A 278 -2.85 9.87 11.23
N GLY A 279 -3.85 9.97 10.36
CA GLY A 279 -3.75 10.71 9.10
C GLY A 279 -3.58 12.21 9.33
N HIS A 280 -4.40 12.81 10.18
CA HIS A 280 -4.26 14.22 10.57
C HIS A 280 -2.91 14.50 11.20
N ASN A 281 -2.52 13.73 12.19
CA ASN A 281 -1.24 13.88 12.89
C ASN A 281 -0.04 13.80 11.92
N TYR A 282 -0.10 12.89 10.95
CA TYR A 282 0.97 12.76 9.96
C TYR A 282 0.99 13.94 8.99
N PHE A 283 -0.17 14.40 8.52
CA PHE A 283 -0.25 15.55 7.61
C PHE A 283 0.18 16.83 8.32
N ASP A 284 -0.24 17.06 9.58
CA ASP A 284 0.21 18.18 10.41
C ASP A 284 1.73 18.15 10.66
N TYR A 285 2.29 16.96 10.82
CA TYR A 285 3.74 16.76 10.91
C TYR A 285 4.44 17.24 9.64
N LEU A 286 3.92 16.88 8.46
CA LEU A 286 4.48 17.32 7.18
C LEU A 286 4.39 18.83 7.00
N VAL A 287 3.23 19.43 7.27
CA VAL A 287 3.00 20.89 7.16
C VAL A 287 3.94 21.66 8.08
N ARG A 288 4.15 21.20 9.32
CA ARG A 288 5.09 21.86 10.25
C ARG A 288 6.54 21.76 9.79
N ARG A 289 6.95 20.65 9.17
CA ARG A 289 8.31 20.47 8.65
C ARG A 289 8.56 21.24 7.36
N HIS A 290 7.53 21.35 6.53
CA HIS A 290 7.59 21.93 5.19
C HIS A 290 6.47 22.97 5.00
N PRO A 291 6.51 24.11 5.74
CA PRO A 291 5.45 25.12 5.70
C PRO A 291 5.34 25.84 4.33
N GLN A 292 6.35 25.68 3.48
CA GLN A 292 6.38 26.23 2.13
C GLN A 292 6.79 25.13 1.15
N GLY A 293 6.01 24.95 0.08
CA GLY A 293 6.38 24.05 -1.02
C GLY A 293 5.89 22.59 -0.88
N LEU A 294 4.99 22.28 0.03
CA LEU A 294 4.34 20.97 0.12
C LEU A 294 3.29 20.85 -1.00
N LEU A 295 3.50 19.93 -1.96
CA LEU A 295 2.53 19.63 -3.03
C LEU A 295 1.44 18.64 -2.61
N GLN A 296 1.43 18.26 -1.33
CA GLN A 296 0.53 17.26 -0.78
C GLN A 296 -0.71 17.90 -0.17
N ARG A 297 -1.82 17.18 -0.21
CA ARG A 297 -3.10 17.64 0.33
C ARG A 297 -3.80 16.54 1.12
N LEU A 298 -4.57 16.94 2.11
CA LEU A 298 -5.45 16.08 2.88
C LEU A 298 -6.89 16.37 2.49
N VAL A 299 -7.66 15.32 2.20
CA VAL A 299 -9.07 15.37 1.86
C VAL A 299 -9.82 14.39 2.74
N GLU A 300 -10.85 14.85 3.42
CA GLU A 300 -11.74 14.01 4.20
C GLU A 300 -12.94 13.56 3.36
N VAL A 301 -13.36 12.30 3.55
CA VAL A 301 -14.56 11.73 2.91
C VAL A 301 -15.69 11.67 3.93
N PRO A 302 -16.72 12.51 3.80
CA PRO A 302 -17.83 12.56 4.75
C PRO A 302 -18.60 11.24 4.82
N GLY A 303 -18.96 10.82 6.04
CA GLY A 303 -19.82 9.65 6.26
C GLY A 303 -19.21 8.30 5.90
N VAL A 304 -17.91 8.23 5.60
CA VAL A 304 -17.20 6.98 5.26
C VAL A 304 -16.26 6.58 6.39
N GLY A 305 -16.32 5.30 6.77
CA GLY A 305 -15.40 4.66 7.70
C GLY A 305 -14.29 3.90 6.97
N HIS A 306 -13.93 2.72 7.48
CA HIS A 306 -12.87 1.89 6.89
C HIS A 306 -13.38 1.03 5.73
N ASP A 307 -13.81 1.66 4.65
CA ASP A 307 -14.42 1.02 3.48
C ASP A 307 -13.77 1.53 2.19
N GLY A 308 -12.94 0.68 1.54
CA GLY A 308 -12.17 1.06 0.36
C GLY A 308 -13.05 1.35 -0.86
N ASP A 309 -14.18 0.66 -1.04
CA ASP A 309 -15.08 0.92 -2.15
C ASP A 309 -15.71 2.30 -2.02
N ARG A 310 -16.29 2.60 -0.85
CA ARG A 310 -16.89 3.90 -0.56
C ARG A 310 -15.86 5.04 -0.58
N MET A 311 -14.60 4.78 -0.20
CA MET A 311 -13.54 5.77 -0.30
C MET A 311 -13.30 6.21 -1.74
N PHE A 312 -13.14 5.26 -2.68
CA PHE A 312 -12.80 5.58 -4.08
C PHE A 312 -14.00 5.99 -4.92
N THR A 313 -15.21 5.53 -4.59
CA THR A 313 -16.45 5.88 -5.32
C THR A 313 -17.13 7.14 -4.80
N SER A 314 -16.68 7.73 -3.68
CA SER A 314 -17.14 9.03 -3.20
C SER A 314 -16.78 10.17 -4.18
N PRO A 315 -17.45 11.31 -4.12
CA PRO A 315 -17.07 12.50 -4.90
C PRO A 315 -15.61 12.93 -4.65
N GLU A 316 -15.17 12.87 -3.39
CA GLU A 316 -13.82 13.21 -2.97
C GLU A 316 -12.79 12.20 -3.51
N GLY A 317 -13.11 10.90 -3.45
CA GLY A 317 -12.28 9.83 -4.01
C GLY A 317 -12.14 9.93 -5.51
N GLN A 318 -13.25 10.19 -6.23
CA GLN A 318 -13.23 10.45 -7.66
C GLN A 318 -12.39 11.69 -7.99
N ALA A 319 -12.53 12.78 -7.23
CA ALA A 319 -11.73 13.97 -7.43
C ALA A 319 -10.24 13.71 -7.17
N ALA A 320 -9.89 12.91 -6.16
CA ALA A 320 -8.51 12.54 -5.85
C ALA A 320 -7.85 11.69 -6.95
N VAL A 321 -8.63 10.86 -7.64
CA VAL A 321 -8.11 9.94 -8.68
C VAL A 321 -8.22 10.55 -10.08
N PHE A 322 -9.28 11.31 -10.41
CA PHE A 322 -9.61 11.67 -11.80
C PHE A 322 -9.51 13.18 -12.10
N LYS A 323 -9.26 14.02 -11.13
CA LYS A 323 -9.03 15.46 -11.28
C LYS A 323 -7.63 15.82 -10.81
#